data_936c2bd37a2defda2bc81b59b41732db
#
_entry.id   936c2bd37a2defda2bc81b59b41732db
#
_cell.length_a   1.000
_cell.length_b   1.000
_cell.length_c   1.000
_cell.angle_alpha   90.00
_cell.angle_beta   90.00
_cell.angle_gamma   90.00
#
_symmetry.space_group_name_H-M   'P 1'
#
loop_
_entity.id
_entity.type
_entity.pdbx_description
1 polymer ?
#
loop_
_entity_poly.entity_id
_entity_poly.type
_entity_poly.pdbx_seq_one_letter_code
_entity_poly.pdbx_strand_id
1 'polypeptide(L)'
;MASHQNLTLLSFTIIFSCMNMIMLNVMAANVPVEGTGNSTWCVARSDASNQALQTALDYACGTGADCTPIQPNGLCYLPNTIQAHASYAFNSYFQRKGMAPGSCDFSGTATIAKTDP
;
A
#
# COMPACT_ATOMS: atom_id res chain seq x y z
N MET A 1 -3.90 -9.71 32.96
CA MET A 1 -4.70 -10.15 31.82
C MET A 1 -4.49 -9.21 30.65
N ALA A 2 -3.76 -9.65 29.65
CA ALA A 2 -3.72 -8.92 28.41
C ALA A 2 -5.10 -9.00 27.77
N SER A 3 -5.88 -7.96 27.95
CA SER A 3 -7.22 -7.90 27.44
C SER A 3 -7.21 -7.72 25.93
N HIS A 4 -8.32 -8.03 25.29
CA HIS A 4 -8.57 -7.83 23.86
C HIS A 4 -8.22 -6.41 23.35
N GLN A 5 -8.11 -5.44 24.25
CA GLN A 5 -7.75 -4.06 23.91
C GLN A 5 -6.30 -3.93 23.41
N ASN A 6 -5.39 -4.75 23.90
CA ASN A 6 -4.00 -4.74 23.42
C ASN A 6 -3.84 -5.34 22.04
N LEU A 7 -4.68 -6.30 21.67
CA LEU A 7 -4.67 -6.90 20.34
C LEU A 7 -5.23 -5.95 19.27
N THR A 8 -6.26 -5.16 19.60
CA THR A 8 -6.81 -4.16 18.69
C THR A 8 -5.87 -2.99 18.51
N LEU A 9 -5.21 -2.52 19.57
CA LEU A 9 -4.19 -1.48 19.49
C LEU A 9 -2.96 -1.93 18.68
N LEU A 10 -2.52 -3.18 18.87
CA LEU A 10 -1.44 -3.78 18.07
C LEU A 10 -1.82 -3.88 16.60
N SER A 11 -3.07 -4.22 16.29
CA SER A 11 -3.56 -4.29 14.91
C SER A 11 -3.56 -2.91 14.25
N PHE A 12 -4.01 -1.86 14.94
CA PHE A 12 -3.98 -0.50 14.43
C PHE A 12 -2.55 0.02 14.25
N THR A 13 -1.65 -0.27 15.18
CA THR A 13 -0.24 0.15 15.07
C THR A 13 0.47 -0.57 13.94
N ILE A 14 0.16 -1.85 13.69
CA ILE A 14 0.74 -2.60 12.58
C ILE A 14 0.24 -2.05 11.23
N ILE A 15 -1.06 -1.77 11.09
CA ILE A 15 -1.63 -1.19 9.87
C ILE A 15 -1.03 0.19 9.60
N PHE A 16 -0.90 1.02 10.61
CA PHE A 16 -0.27 2.34 10.52
C PHE A 16 1.21 2.22 10.16
N SER A 17 1.91 1.24 10.75
CA SER A 17 3.31 0.96 10.46
C SER A 17 3.53 0.49 9.03
N CYS A 18 2.62 -0.32 8.47
CA CYS A 18 2.72 -0.78 7.08
C CYS A 18 2.66 0.36 6.07
N MET A 19 1.82 1.34 6.30
CA MET A 19 1.75 2.53 5.46
C MET A 19 3.00 3.40 5.60
N ASN A 20 3.51 3.56 6.82
CA ASN A 20 4.70 4.35 7.08
C ASN A 20 5.99 3.69 6.58
N MET A 21 6.08 2.37 6.55
CA MET A 21 7.26 1.67 6.04
C MET A 21 7.51 1.93 4.56
N ILE A 22 6.46 2.11 3.78
CA ILE A 22 6.59 2.49 2.37
C ILE A 22 7.17 3.90 2.27
N MET A 23 6.73 4.80 3.13
CA MET A 23 7.21 6.18 3.15
C MET A 23 8.66 6.31 3.63
N LEU A 24 9.05 5.52 4.63
CA LEU A 24 10.42 5.54 5.16
C LEU A 24 11.46 5.11 4.12
N ASN A 25 11.12 4.15 3.27
CA ASN A 25 12.02 3.72 2.21
C ASN A 25 12.21 4.77 1.10
N VAL A 26 11.20 5.59 0.88
CA VAL A 26 11.28 6.71 -0.07
C VAL A 26 12.04 7.90 0.53
N MET A 27 11.88 8.13 1.83
CA MET A 27 12.54 9.24 2.52
C MET A 27 14.04 9.04 2.74
N ALA A 28 14.53 7.79 2.76
CA ALA A 28 15.96 7.47 2.88
C ALA A 28 16.78 7.88 1.65
N ALA A 29 16.15 8.28 0.57
CA ALA A 29 16.78 8.58 -0.71
C ALA A 29 16.95 10.09 -1.00
N ASN A 30 17.22 10.91 0.00
CA ASN A 30 17.63 12.31 -0.17
C ASN A 30 16.61 13.28 -0.75
N VAL A 31 15.41 13.29 -0.26
CA VAL A 31 14.50 14.38 -0.58
C VAL A 31 14.49 15.36 0.58
N PRO A 32 14.80 16.65 0.36
CA PRO A 32 14.52 17.65 1.37
C PRO A 32 13.04 17.65 1.64
N VAL A 33 12.65 17.27 2.84
CA VAL A 33 11.26 17.27 3.27
C VAL A 33 10.84 18.72 3.47
N GLU A 34 10.50 19.34 2.39
CA GLU A 34 9.67 20.52 2.47
C GLU A 34 8.26 20.00 2.74
N GLY A 35 7.79 20.19 3.95
CA GLY A 35 6.55 19.64 4.46
C GLY A 35 5.29 20.27 3.89
N THR A 36 5.23 20.44 2.60
CA THR A 36 3.99 20.81 1.93
C THR A 36 3.44 19.55 1.28
N GLY A 37 2.65 18.86 2.07
CA GLY A 37 2.09 17.58 1.79
C GLY A 37 1.23 17.50 0.55
N ASN A 38 1.85 17.22 -0.57
CA ASN A 38 1.19 16.55 -1.67
C ASN A 38 1.55 15.06 -1.63
N SER A 39 1.38 14.45 -0.47
CA SER A 39 1.48 13.01 -0.36
C SER A 39 0.34 12.41 -1.17
N THR A 40 0.69 11.58 -2.13
CA THR A 40 -0.26 10.84 -2.94
C THR A 40 0.02 9.36 -2.83
N TRP A 41 -1.03 8.58 -2.80
CA TRP A 41 -0.98 7.13 -2.72
C TRP A 41 -1.74 6.53 -3.89
N CYS A 42 -1.29 5.37 -4.34
CA CYS A 42 -2.00 4.58 -5.32
C CYS A 42 -2.74 3.46 -4.61
N VAL A 43 -4.05 3.43 -4.73
CA VAL A 43 -4.90 2.47 -4.03
C VAL A 43 -5.86 1.78 -4.99
N ALA A 44 -6.35 0.62 -4.59
CA ALA A 44 -7.34 -0.11 -5.37
C ALA A 44 -8.68 0.63 -5.35
N ARG A 45 -9.34 0.67 -6.50
CA ARG A 45 -10.68 1.23 -6.62
C ARG A 45 -11.69 0.31 -5.95
N SER A 46 -12.61 0.88 -5.21
CA SER A 46 -13.66 0.11 -4.52
C SER A 46 -14.64 -0.55 -5.47
N ASP A 47 -14.77 -0.06 -6.70
CA ASP A 47 -15.66 -0.60 -7.74
C ASP A 47 -14.98 -1.63 -8.65
N ALA A 48 -13.70 -1.92 -8.46
CA ALA A 48 -13.01 -2.95 -9.22
C ALA A 48 -13.41 -4.35 -8.74
N SER A 49 -13.55 -5.28 -9.67
CA SER A 49 -13.89 -6.66 -9.31
C SER A 49 -12.72 -7.36 -8.63
N ASN A 50 -13.01 -8.36 -7.81
CA ASN A 50 -11.97 -9.13 -7.13
C ASN A 50 -11.02 -9.79 -8.13
N GLN A 51 -11.54 -10.29 -9.24
CA GLN A 51 -10.71 -10.92 -10.29
C GLN A 51 -9.78 -9.91 -10.94
N ALA A 52 -10.26 -8.72 -11.25
CA ALA A 52 -9.44 -7.66 -11.83
C ALA A 52 -8.36 -7.19 -10.85
N LEU A 53 -8.71 -7.07 -9.58
CA LEU A 53 -7.74 -6.71 -8.53
C LEU A 53 -6.68 -7.79 -8.34
N GLN A 54 -7.05 -9.07 -8.40
CA GLN A 54 -6.08 -10.15 -8.29
C GLN A 54 -5.10 -10.15 -9.45
N THR A 55 -5.58 -9.97 -10.66
CA THR A 55 -4.72 -9.87 -11.85
C THR A 55 -3.75 -8.70 -11.75
N ALA A 56 -4.25 -7.54 -11.33
CA ALA A 56 -3.44 -6.34 -11.17
C ALA A 56 -2.43 -6.47 -10.02
N LEU A 57 -2.84 -7.10 -8.92
CA LEU A 57 -1.97 -7.40 -7.79
C LEU A 57 -0.80 -8.28 -8.22
N ASP A 58 -1.07 -9.36 -8.94
CA ASP A 58 -0.03 -10.25 -9.46
C ASP A 58 0.92 -9.52 -10.38
N TYR A 59 0.42 -8.64 -11.22
CA TYR A 59 1.24 -7.81 -12.09
C TYR A 59 2.14 -6.87 -11.28
N ALA A 60 1.57 -6.16 -10.30
CA ALA A 60 2.34 -5.22 -9.49
C ALA A 60 3.45 -5.94 -8.71
N CYS A 61 3.16 -7.09 -8.12
CA CYS A 61 4.14 -7.89 -7.39
C CYS A 61 5.23 -8.46 -8.32
N GLY A 62 4.87 -8.82 -9.54
CA GLY A 62 5.81 -9.37 -10.52
C GLY A 62 6.69 -8.33 -11.20
N THR A 63 6.36 -7.04 -11.14
CA THR A 63 7.00 -5.99 -11.92
C THR A 63 7.64 -4.88 -11.10
N GLY A 64 7.69 -5.01 -9.77
CA GLY A 64 8.45 -4.06 -8.97
C GLY A 64 7.93 -3.73 -7.58
N ALA A 65 6.70 -4.07 -7.24
CA ALA A 65 6.22 -3.88 -5.88
C ALA A 65 6.92 -4.84 -4.91
N ASP A 66 7.15 -4.39 -3.69
CA ASP A 66 7.60 -5.28 -2.62
C ASP A 66 6.38 -5.93 -1.96
N CYS A 67 6.10 -7.16 -2.32
CA CYS A 67 4.94 -7.88 -1.84
C CYS A 67 5.22 -8.81 -0.66
N THR A 68 6.44 -8.82 -0.15
CA THR A 68 6.79 -9.61 1.03
C THR A 68 5.92 -9.29 2.25
N PRO A 69 5.62 -8.01 2.56
CA PRO A 69 4.81 -7.68 3.73
C PRO A 69 3.36 -8.15 3.67
N ILE A 70 2.83 -8.46 2.50
CA ILE A 70 1.45 -8.94 2.34
C ILE A 70 1.35 -10.45 2.15
N GLN A 71 2.46 -11.18 2.27
CA GLN A 71 2.44 -12.63 2.34
C GLN A 71 1.96 -13.12 3.71
N PRO A 72 1.46 -14.36 3.85
CA PRO A 72 1.17 -14.93 5.16
C PRO A 72 2.38 -14.76 6.09
N ASN A 73 2.18 -14.32 7.30
CA ASN A 73 3.19 -13.92 8.27
C ASN A 73 3.86 -12.56 7.99
N GLY A 74 3.53 -11.87 6.91
CA GLY A 74 4.00 -10.53 6.67
C GLY A 74 3.32 -9.51 7.59
N LEU A 75 4.00 -8.39 7.84
CA LEU A 75 3.51 -7.36 8.76
C LEU A 75 2.24 -6.67 8.26
N CYS A 76 1.99 -6.70 6.96
CA CYS A 76 0.87 -6.06 6.32
C CYS A 76 -0.13 -7.05 5.71
N TYR A 77 -0.05 -8.34 6.11
CA TYR A 77 -0.97 -9.35 5.62
C TYR A 77 -2.42 -9.08 6.04
N LEU A 78 -2.61 -8.55 7.24
CA LEU A 78 -3.94 -8.17 7.73
C LEU A 78 -4.23 -6.69 7.46
N PRO A 79 -5.45 -6.32 7.06
CA PRO A 79 -6.61 -7.18 6.82
C PRO A 79 -6.41 -8.05 5.57
N ASN A 80 -6.77 -9.32 5.67
CA ASN A 80 -6.62 -10.28 4.57
C ASN A 80 -7.76 -10.12 3.57
N THR A 81 -7.73 -9.06 2.79
CA THR A 81 -8.69 -8.78 1.73
C THR A 81 -7.95 -8.45 0.44
N ILE A 82 -8.54 -8.77 -0.68
CA ILE A 82 -7.95 -8.44 -1.98
C ILE A 82 -7.82 -6.91 -2.15
N GLN A 83 -8.77 -6.15 -1.65
CA GLN A 83 -8.76 -4.70 -1.70
C GLN A 83 -7.55 -4.12 -0.96
N ALA A 84 -7.27 -4.61 0.24
CA ALA A 84 -6.16 -4.15 1.05
C ALA A 84 -4.81 -4.57 0.46
N HIS A 85 -4.69 -5.82 0.02
CA HIS A 85 -3.46 -6.32 -0.58
C HIS A 85 -3.14 -5.62 -1.91
N ALA A 86 -4.14 -5.42 -2.76
CA ALA A 86 -3.96 -4.70 -4.02
C ALA A 86 -3.56 -3.25 -3.77
N SER A 87 -4.20 -2.57 -2.83
CA SER A 87 -3.84 -1.18 -2.48
C SER A 87 -2.39 -1.08 -2.01
N TYR A 88 -1.94 -2.02 -1.19
CA TYR A 88 -0.54 -2.07 -0.77
C TYR A 88 0.41 -2.22 -1.97
N ALA A 89 0.16 -3.21 -2.80
CA ALA A 89 1.02 -3.51 -3.94
C ALA A 89 1.03 -2.37 -4.96
N PHE A 90 -0.11 -1.77 -5.24
CA PHE A 90 -0.22 -0.63 -6.15
C PHE A 90 0.58 0.55 -5.64
N ASN A 91 0.47 0.86 -4.35
CA ASN A 91 1.22 1.96 -3.77
C ASN A 91 2.72 1.66 -3.71
N SER A 92 3.12 0.45 -3.37
CA SER A 92 4.52 0.05 -3.39
C SER A 92 5.13 0.23 -4.79
N TYR A 93 4.43 -0.22 -5.82
CA TYR A 93 4.84 -0.02 -7.20
C TYR A 93 4.93 1.46 -7.56
N PHE A 94 3.90 2.22 -7.24
CA PHE A 94 3.79 3.64 -7.55
C PHE A 94 4.92 4.45 -6.92
N GLN A 95 5.22 4.22 -5.65
CA GLN A 95 6.28 4.92 -4.95
C GLN A 95 7.66 4.53 -5.52
N ARG A 96 7.88 3.27 -5.84
CA ARG A 96 9.14 2.79 -6.43
C ARG A 96 9.37 3.32 -7.83
N LYS A 97 8.33 3.64 -8.57
CA LYS A 97 8.41 4.30 -9.87
C LYS A 97 8.49 5.82 -9.76
N GLY A 98 8.70 6.36 -8.55
CA GLY A 98 8.80 7.80 -8.31
C GLY A 98 7.53 8.56 -8.64
N MET A 99 6.38 7.94 -8.43
CA MET A 99 5.07 8.52 -8.74
C MET A 99 4.93 8.95 -10.20
N ALA A 100 5.59 8.22 -11.11
CA ALA A 100 5.60 8.54 -12.52
C ALA A 100 4.20 8.50 -13.13
N PRO A 101 3.92 9.33 -14.14
CA PRO A 101 2.65 9.27 -14.86
C PRO A 101 2.38 7.86 -15.40
N GLY A 102 1.17 7.36 -15.20
CA GLY A 102 0.77 6.03 -15.63
C GLY A 102 1.15 4.90 -14.67
N SER A 103 1.89 5.17 -13.60
CA SER A 103 2.30 4.14 -12.63
C SER A 103 1.22 3.82 -11.59
N CYS A 104 0.06 4.45 -11.67
CA CYS A 104 -1.12 4.16 -10.84
C CYS A 104 -2.36 3.96 -11.71
N ASP A 105 -2.29 3.03 -12.66
CA ASP A 105 -3.41 2.73 -13.53
C ASP A 105 -3.90 1.28 -13.37
N PHE A 106 -3.01 0.32 -13.58
CA PHE A 106 -3.30 -1.11 -13.41
C PHE A 106 -4.59 -1.52 -14.13
N SER A 107 -4.70 -1.16 -15.41
CA SER A 107 -5.89 -1.43 -16.24
C SER A 107 -7.18 -0.87 -15.65
N GLY A 108 -7.11 0.31 -15.04
CA GLY A 108 -8.26 0.99 -14.47
C GLY A 108 -8.70 0.48 -13.11
N THR A 109 -7.91 -0.38 -12.45
CA THR A 109 -8.26 -0.91 -11.12
C THR A 109 -7.74 -0.06 -9.97
N ALA A 110 -6.92 0.93 -10.25
CA ALA A 110 -6.30 1.78 -9.24
C ALA A 110 -6.74 3.24 -9.39
N THR A 111 -6.59 3.98 -8.31
CA THR A 111 -6.84 5.42 -8.29
C THR A 111 -5.88 6.10 -7.32
N ILE A 112 -5.69 7.40 -7.53
CA ILE A 112 -4.87 8.21 -6.64
C ILE A 112 -5.70 8.64 -5.43
N ALA A 113 -5.17 8.41 -4.24
CA ALA A 113 -5.69 8.95 -2.99
C ALA A 113 -4.79 10.07 -2.50
N LYS A 114 -5.38 11.16 -2.03
CA LYS A 114 -4.67 12.32 -1.48
C LYS A 114 -4.75 12.38 0.03
N THR A 115 -5.56 11.55 0.62
CA THR A 115 -5.61 11.34 2.06
C THR A 115 -5.01 10.01 2.39
N ASP A 116 -4.33 9.92 3.51
CA ASP A 116 -3.72 8.67 3.99
C ASP A 116 -4.80 7.58 4.09
N PRO A 117 -4.67 6.50 3.35
CA PRO A 117 -5.67 5.44 3.37
C PRO A 117 -5.73 4.64 4.66
#